data_22a3ff79b9378e26580b9fbdbff0d2d4
#
_entry.id   22a3ff79b9378e26580b9fbdbff0d2d4
#
_cell.length_a   1.000
_cell.length_b   1.000
_cell.length_c   1.000
_cell.angle_alpha   90.00
_cell.angle_beta   90.00
_cell.angle_gamma   90.00
#
_symmetry.space_group_name_H-M   'P 1'
#
loop_
_entity.id
_entity.type
_entity.pdbx_description
1 polymer ?
#
loop_
_entity_poly.entity_id
_entity_poly.type
_entity_poly.pdbx_seq_one_letter_code
_entity_poly.pdbx_strand_id
1 'polypeptide(L)'
;MVVVLDEDVPDIRPGFTCTADITTATRKNVVAVPIPAVAVRELVYDAKGGVVKKPRTDKPRPAQPAAPPQELEPGQTRKETEGVFVIRDGRAEFVPIKIGIAGDRYFEVLSGMKADDQVITGPFNNVRTMNDGDPVRVQPPPKTS
;
A
#
# COMPACT_ATOMS: atom_id res chain seq x y z
N MET A 1 6.30 -30.85 5.12
CA MET A 1 7.45 -30.47 4.27
C MET A 1 8.69 -31.01 4.92
N VAL A 2 9.55 -31.66 4.17
CA VAL A 2 10.84 -32.20 4.67
C VAL A 2 11.94 -31.38 4.02
N VAL A 3 12.84 -30.85 4.84
CA VAL A 3 14.01 -30.09 4.39
C VAL A 3 15.23 -31.00 4.58
N VAL A 4 16.00 -31.21 3.53
CA VAL A 4 17.21 -32.01 3.56
C VAL A 4 18.38 -31.04 3.49
N LEU A 5 19.39 -31.25 4.32
CA LEU A 5 20.64 -30.49 4.27
C LEU A 5 21.51 -31.08 3.17
N ASP A 6 21.97 -30.26 2.26
CA ASP A 6 22.75 -30.64 1.07
C ASP A 6 24.26 -30.61 1.36
N GLU A 7 24.67 -29.98 2.46
CA GLU A 7 26.06 -29.89 2.90
C GLU A 7 26.26 -30.58 4.25
N ASP A 8 27.43 -31.18 4.42
CA ASP A 8 27.86 -31.76 5.69
C ASP A 8 28.12 -30.64 6.70
N VAL A 9 27.19 -30.43 7.62
CA VAL A 9 27.34 -29.45 8.71
C VAL A 9 27.97 -30.18 9.91
N PRO A 10 29.21 -29.85 10.29
CA PRO A 10 29.87 -30.49 11.41
C PRO A 10 29.15 -30.19 12.72
N ASP A 11 29.14 -31.19 13.61
CA ASP A 11 28.61 -31.10 14.98
C ASP A 11 27.12 -30.84 15.14
N ILE A 12 26.25 -31.18 14.17
CA ILE A 12 24.81 -31.13 14.36
C ILE A 12 24.36 -32.11 15.44
N ARG A 13 23.64 -31.61 16.43
CA ARG A 13 23.05 -32.38 17.52
C ARG A 13 21.53 -32.27 17.56
N PRO A 14 20.83 -33.32 18.03
CA PRO A 14 19.41 -33.21 18.29
C PRO A 14 19.08 -32.01 19.21
N GLY A 15 18.11 -31.19 18.83
CA GLY A 15 17.72 -29.98 19.57
C GLY A 15 18.25 -28.66 18.95
N PHE A 16 19.02 -28.70 17.90
CA PHE A 16 19.40 -27.49 17.17
C PHE A 16 18.19 -26.95 16.37
N THR A 17 18.09 -25.63 16.32
CA THR A 17 17.09 -24.92 15.54
C THR A 17 17.71 -24.44 14.23
N CYS A 18 17.00 -24.60 13.11
CA CYS A 18 17.38 -24.01 11.84
C CYS A 18 16.27 -23.10 11.34
N THR A 19 16.65 -22.11 10.56
CA THR A 19 15.72 -21.25 9.83
C THR A 19 15.93 -21.50 8.35
N ALA A 20 14.84 -21.77 7.63
CA ALA A 20 14.87 -21.97 6.19
C ALA A 20 14.02 -20.92 5.49
N ASP A 21 14.62 -20.21 4.53
CA ASP A 21 13.91 -19.26 3.66
C ASP A 21 13.47 -19.97 2.39
N ILE A 22 12.16 -20.02 2.17
CA ILE A 22 11.59 -20.74 1.05
C ILE A 22 11.00 -19.74 0.06
N THR A 23 11.62 -19.60 -1.09
CA THR A 23 11.09 -18.80 -2.20
C THR A 23 10.02 -19.59 -2.93
N THR A 24 8.76 -19.23 -2.74
CA THR A 24 7.62 -19.93 -3.37
C THR A 24 7.26 -19.37 -4.74
N ALA A 25 7.59 -18.10 -5.01
CA ALA A 25 7.34 -17.47 -6.28
C ALA A 25 8.33 -16.33 -6.55
N THR A 26 8.73 -16.18 -7.79
CA THR A 26 9.55 -15.06 -8.26
C THR A 26 8.87 -14.40 -9.46
N ARG A 27 8.66 -13.08 -9.39
CA ARG A 27 8.17 -12.28 -10.51
C ARG A 27 9.23 -11.27 -10.93
N LYS A 28 9.46 -11.17 -12.23
CA LYS A 28 10.39 -10.20 -12.81
C LYS A 28 9.60 -9.15 -13.59
N ASN A 29 10.13 -7.90 -13.62
CA ASN A 29 9.55 -6.78 -14.37
C ASN A 29 8.11 -6.43 -13.95
N VAL A 30 7.84 -6.42 -12.66
CA VAL A 30 6.56 -6.03 -12.09
C VAL A 30 6.64 -4.67 -11.41
N VAL A 31 5.52 -3.96 -11.39
CA VAL A 31 5.40 -2.75 -10.59
C VAL A 31 5.30 -3.19 -9.13
N ALA A 32 6.14 -2.61 -8.28
CA ALA A 32 6.17 -2.95 -6.86
C ALA A 32 6.11 -1.67 -6.01
N VAL A 33 5.41 -1.76 -4.88
CA VAL A 33 5.30 -0.67 -3.92
C VAL A 33 5.82 -1.11 -2.57
N PRO A 34 6.52 -0.23 -1.81
CA PRO A 34 6.96 -0.58 -0.47
C PRO A 34 5.76 -0.80 0.45
N ILE A 35 5.86 -1.80 1.31
CA ILE A 35 4.80 -2.16 2.28
C ILE A 35 4.27 -0.94 3.07
N PRO A 36 5.11 -0.04 3.62
CA PRO A 36 4.63 1.11 4.39
C PRO A 36 3.87 2.17 3.56
N ALA A 37 3.89 2.09 2.23
CA ALA A 37 3.15 3.00 1.36
C ALA A 37 1.70 2.56 1.13
N VAL A 38 1.37 1.31 1.45
CA VAL A 38 0.02 0.77 1.27
C VAL A 38 -0.86 1.20 2.42
N ALA A 39 -2.00 1.79 2.09
CA ALA A 39 -3.04 2.18 3.04
C ALA A 39 -4.37 1.52 2.67
N VAL A 40 -5.16 1.18 3.67
CA VAL A 40 -6.53 0.69 3.48
C VAL A 40 -7.49 1.85 3.72
N ARG A 41 -8.42 2.06 2.80
CA ARG A 41 -9.45 3.10 2.87
C ARG A 41 -10.81 2.54 2.54
N GLU A 42 -11.82 3.04 3.24
CA GLU A 42 -13.19 2.82 2.85
C GLU A 42 -13.52 3.68 1.64
N LEU A 43 -13.80 3.04 0.52
CA LEU A 43 -14.29 3.69 -0.69
C LEU A 43 -15.76 3.35 -0.89
N VAL A 44 -16.49 4.32 -1.45
CA VAL A 44 -17.87 4.12 -1.87
C VAL A 44 -17.87 3.76 -3.34
N TYR A 45 -18.45 2.64 -3.66
CA TYR A 45 -18.62 2.17 -5.04
C TYR A 45 -20.07 2.38 -5.47
N ASP A 46 -20.27 2.81 -6.70
CA ASP A 46 -21.59 2.86 -7.31
C ASP A 46 -22.07 1.46 -7.76
N ALA A 47 -23.32 1.37 -8.17
CA ALA A 47 -23.90 0.11 -8.67
C ALA A 47 -23.18 -0.47 -9.91
N LYS A 48 -22.32 0.34 -10.56
CA LYS A 48 -21.53 -0.06 -11.74
C LYS A 48 -20.09 -0.48 -11.36
N GLY A 49 -19.75 -0.46 -10.06
CA GLY A 49 -18.42 -0.79 -9.55
C GLY A 49 -17.38 0.33 -9.72
N GLY A 50 -17.81 1.54 -10.05
CA GLY A 50 -16.98 2.72 -10.10
C GLY A 50 -16.77 3.32 -8.70
N VAL A 51 -15.55 3.83 -8.44
CA VAL A 51 -15.29 4.57 -7.20
C VAL A 51 -15.95 5.94 -7.27
N VAL A 52 -16.87 6.21 -6.34
CA VAL A 52 -17.47 7.52 -6.20
C VAL A 52 -16.44 8.46 -5.54
N LYS A 53 -15.73 9.23 -6.39
CA LYS A 53 -14.81 10.26 -5.89
C LYS A 53 -15.63 11.40 -5.28
N LYS A 54 -15.36 11.70 -4.02
CA LYS A 54 -15.95 12.89 -3.37
C LYS A 54 -15.52 14.15 -4.12
N PRO A 55 -16.41 15.14 -4.30
CA PRO A 55 -16.02 16.42 -4.87
C PRO A 55 -14.91 17.04 -4.01
N ARG A 56 -13.85 17.48 -4.66
CA ARG A 56 -12.72 18.14 -4.02
C ARG A 56 -13.21 19.43 -3.37
N THR A 57 -13.17 19.50 -2.06
CA THR A 57 -13.35 20.77 -1.33
C THR A 57 -11.97 21.38 -1.15
N ASP A 58 -11.71 22.49 -1.84
CA ASP A 58 -10.44 23.25 -1.78
C ASP A 58 -10.19 23.97 -0.45
N LYS A 59 -10.94 23.67 0.59
CA LYS A 59 -10.73 24.27 1.91
C LYS A 59 -9.80 23.39 2.74
N PRO A 60 -8.72 23.95 3.32
CA PRO A 60 -7.92 23.26 4.30
C PRO A 60 -8.80 22.89 5.50
N ARG A 61 -9.07 21.62 5.66
CA ARG A 61 -9.85 21.12 6.78
C ARG A 61 -8.91 20.91 7.96
N PRO A 62 -9.15 21.53 9.13
CA PRO A 62 -8.44 21.14 10.34
C PRO A 62 -8.71 19.65 10.61
N ALA A 63 -7.70 18.95 11.13
CA ALA A 63 -7.78 17.54 11.47
C ALA A 63 -9.01 17.28 12.37
N GLN A 64 -10.11 16.85 11.77
CA GLN A 64 -11.29 16.42 12.49
C GLN A 64 -11.31 14.91 12.60
N PRO A 65 -11.66 14.38 13.78
CA PRO A 65 -11.93 12.96 13.92
C PRO A 65 -13.02 12.53 12.93
N ALA A 66 -12.91 11.29 12.47
CA ALA A 66 -13.72 10.63 11.45
C ALA A 66 -15.12 11.24 11.28
N ALA A 67 -15.39 11.78 10.10
CA ALA A 67 -16.71 12.31 9.76
C ALA A 67 -17.78 11.24 10.03
N PRO A 68 -18.97 11.64 10.54
CA PRO A 68 -20.06 10.71 10.80
C PRO A 68 -20.40 9.92 9.54
N PRO A 69 -20.85 8.65 9.68
CA PRO A 69 -21.17 7.79 8.55
C PRO A 69 -22.21 8.50 7.67
N GLN A 70 -21.78 8.88 6.47
CA GLN A 70 -22.72 9.45 5.49
C GLN A 70 -23.67 8.34 5.07
N GLU A 71 -24.96 8.64 5.04
CA GLU A 71 -25.97 7.76 4.49
C GLU A 71 -25.60 7.43 3.04
N LEU A 72 -25.53 6.13 2.75
CA LEU A 72 -25.27 5.62 1.42
C LEU A 72 -26.53 5.84 0.57
N GLU A 73 -26.36 6.38 -0.61
CA GLU A 73 -27.46 6.42 -1.59
C GLU A 73 -27.86 4.99 -2.02
N PRO A 74 -29.11 4.77 -2.42
CA PRO A 74 -29.56 3.46 -2.89
C PRO A 74 -28.68 2.95 -4.04
N GLY A 75 -28.06 1.79 -3.85
CA GLY A 75 -27.14 1.18 -4.83
C GLY A 75 -25.66 1.47 -4.61
N GLN A 76 -25.28 2.24 -3.60
CA GLN A 76 -23.90 2.43 -3.21
C GLN A 76 -23.48 1.38 -2.17
N THR A 77 -22.26 0.88 -2.32
CA THR A 77 -21.65 -0.06 -1.38
C THR A 77 -20.35 0.50 -0.84
N ARG A 78 -20.19 0.47 0.47
CA ARG A 78 -18.94 0.84 1.13
C ARG A 78 -18.05 -0.39 1.20
N LYS A 79 -16.83 -0.29 0.71
CA LYS A 79 -15.86 -1.38 0.72
C LYS A 79 -14.49 -0.87 1.14
N GLU A 80 -13.86 -1.58 2.04
CA GLU A 80 -12.43 -1.38 2.33
C GLU A 80 -11.60 -1.78 1.10
N THR A 81 -10.75 -0.87 0.67
CA THR A 81 -9.93 -1.06 -0.52
C THR A 81 -8.49 -0.66 -0.19
N GLU A 82 -7.60 -1.52 -0.59
CA GLU A 82 -6.17 -1.28 -0.52
C GLU A 82 -5.74 -0.33 -1.63
N GLY A 83 -4.86 0.60 -1.28
CA GLY A 83 -4.37 1.58 -2.24
C GLY A 83 -3.11 2.26 -1.78
N VAL A 84 -2.60 3.13 -2.61
CA VAL A 84 -1.44 3.96 -2.34
C VAL A 84 -1.77 5.42 -2.60
N PHE A 85 -1.05 6.30 -1.91
CA PHE A 85 -1.10 7.71 -2.24
C PHE A 85 -0.01 8.03 -3.27
N VAL A 86 -0.42 8.59 -4.39
CA VAL A 86 0.48 9.09 -5.43
C VAL A 86 0.46 10.61 -5.43
N ILE A 87 1.59 11.21 -5.83
CA ILE A 87 1.70 12.66 -5.95
C ILE A 87 1.26 13.06 -7.36
N ARG A 88 0.20 13.88 -7.42
CA ARG A 88 -0.25 14.53 -8.65
C ARG A 88 -0.47 16.02 -8.37
N ASP A 89 0.16 16.87 -9.16
CA ASP A 89 0.09 18.33 -9.02
C ASP A 89 0.42 18.84 -7.61
N GLY A 90 1.40 18.21 -6.92
CA GLY A 90 1.80 18.57 -5.57
C GLY A 90 0.79 18.18 -4.47
N ARG A 91 -0.17 17.34 -4.78
CA ARG A 91 -1.20 16.82 -3.86
C ARG A 91 -1.17 15.30 -3.81
N ALA A 92 -1.59 14.76 -2.67
CA ALA A 92 -1.79 13.33 -2.52
C ALA A 92 -3.11 12.91 -3.17
N GLU A 93 -3.07 11.93 -4.05
CA GLU A 93 -4.27 11.29 -4.60
C GLU A 93 -4.27 9.82 -4.21
N PHE A 94 -5.36 9.35 -3.60
CA PHE A 94 -5.50 7.95 -3.27
C PHE A 94 -5.88 7.15 -4.51
N VAL A 95 -5.04 6.21 -4.86
CA VAL A 95 -5.23 5.31 -6.00
C VAL A 95 -5.45 3.90 -5.47
N PRO A 96 -6.64 3.33 -5.68
CA PRO A 96 -6.89 1.93 -5.34
C PRO A 96 -6.03 1.03 -6.21
N ILE A 97 -5.33 0.09 -5.59
CA ILE A 97 -4.47 -0.88 -6.27
C ILE A 97 -4.93 -2.29 -5.98
N LYS A 98 -4.61 -3.18 -6.88
CA LYS A 98 -4.76 -4.62 -6.67
C LYS A 98 -3.39 -5.21 -6.37
N ILE A 99 -3.24 -5.73 -5.17
CA ILE A 99 -2.01 -6.34 -4.69
C ILE A 99 -1.94 -7.79 -5.16
N GLY A 100 -0.76 -8.22 -5.58
CA GLY A 100 -0.44 -9.60 -5.94
C GLY A 100 0.40 -10.28 -4.87
N ILE A 101 1.63 -10.68 -5.22
CA ILE A 101 2.52 -11.38 -4.31
C ILE A 101 3.13 -10.40 -3.30
N ALA A 102 3.13 -10.79 -2.02
CA ALA A 102 3.83 -10.08 -0.97
C ALA A 102 5.27 -10.60 -0.88
N GLY A 103 6.24 -9.71 -1.06
CA GLY A 103 7.64 -9.97 -0.73
C GLY A 103 8.00 -9.40 0.64
N ASP A 104 9.27 -9.47 1.03
CA ASP A 104 9.75 -9.00 2.34
C ASP A 104 9.58 -7.51 2.56
N ARG A 105 9.71 -6.70 1.52
CA ARG A 105 9.70 -5.22 1.59
C ARG A 105 8.72 -4.56 0.65
N TYR A 106 8.24 -5.29 -0.35
CA TYR A 106 7.42 -4.76 -1.42
C TYR A 106 6.22 -5.66 -1.70
N PHE A 107 5.13 -5.04 -2.07
CA PHE A 107 4.00 -5.72 -2.68
C PHE A 107 4.05 -5.58 -4.20
N GLU A 108 3.75 -6.66 -4.90
CA GLU A 108 3.48 -6.62 -6.33
C GLU A 108 2.16 -5.87 -6.58
N VAL A 109 2.14 -4.98 -7.55
CA VAL A 109 0.93 -4.29 -8.00
C VAL A 109 0.49 -4.88 -9.34
N LEU A 110 -0.68 -5.52 -9.32
CA LEU A 110 -1.27 -6.13 -10.53
C LEU A 110 -2.00 -5.10 -11.40
N SER A 111 -2.61 -4.10 -10.77
CA SER A 111 -3.34 -3.04 -11.47
C SER A 111 -3.58 -1.83 -10.57
N GLY A 112 -3.89 -0.69 -11.18
CA GLY A 112 -4.25 0.55 -10.50
C GLY A 112 -3.16 1.63 -10.53
N MET A 113 -1.90 1.28 -10.80
CA MET A 113 -0.77 2.21 -10.81
C MET A 113 0.11 2.03 -12.04
N LYS A 114 0.79 3.11 -12.45
CA LYS A 114 1.81 3.10 -13.51
C LYS A 114 3.21 3.10 -12.90
N ALA A 115 4.20 2.62 -13.67
CA ALA A 115 5.59 2.59 -13.23
C ALA A 115 6.19 3.97 -12.95
N ASP A 116 5.65 5.02 -13.57
CA ASP A 116 6.12 6.41 -13.42
C ASP A 116 5.42 7.19 -12.28
N ASP A 117 4.46 6.58 -11.60
CA ASP A 117 3.74 7.24 -10.53
C ASP A 117 4.65 7.41 -9.28
N GLN A 118 4.71 8.61 -8.74
CA GLN A 118 5.44 8.89 -7.50
C GLN A 118 4.60 8.52 -6.29
N VAL A 119 5.01 7.50 -5.56
CA VAL A 119 4.30 6.97 -4.39
C VAL A 119 4.82 7.62 -3.11
N ILE A 120 3.90 7.99 -2.23
CA ILE A 120 4.22 8.52 -0.90
C ILE A 120 4.53 7.36 0.03
N THR A 121 5.77 7.29 0.52
CA THR A 121 6.25 6.16 1.35
C THR A 121 6.37 6.47 2.83
N GLY A 122 6.22 7.71 3.25
CA GLY A 122 6.40 8.00 4.66
C GLY A 122 6.20 9.43 5.06
N PRO A 123 6.27 9.74 6.34
CA PRO A 123 6.29 8.81 7.46
C PRO A 123 4.96 8.04 7.63
N PHE A 124 5.04 6.81 8.13
CA PHE A 124 3.90 5.87 8.20
C PHE A 124 2.63 6.46 8.84
N ASN A 125 2.78 7.22 9.92
CA ASN A 125 1.64 7.87 10.56
C ASN A 125 0.93 8.87 9.63
N ASN A 126 1.68 9.60 8.81
CA ASN A 126 1.12 10.57 7.89
C ASN A 126 0.37 9.87 6.75
N VAL A 127 0.88 8.76 6.23
CA VAL A 127 0.21 7.98 5.19
C VAL A 127 -1.14 7.45 5.69
N ARG A 128 -1.23 7.05 6.96
CA ARG A 128 -2.48 6.55 7.55
C ARG A 128 -3.52 7.64 7.79
N THR A 129 -3.11 8.85 8.09
CA THR A 129 -4.01 9.99 8.38
C THR A 129 -4.25 10.90 7.18
N MET A 130 -3.46 10.74 6.11
CA MET A 130 -3.54 11.54 4.88
C MET A 130 -4.89 11.36 4.19
N ASN A 131 -5.43 12.46 3.68
CA ASN A 131 -6.66 12.44 2.90
C ASN A 131 -6.37 12.69 1.43
N ASP A 132 -7.32 12.31 0.60
CA ASP A 132 -7.28 12.62 -0.83
C ASP A 132 -7.33 14.14 -1.04
N GLY A 133 -6.34 14.68 -1.76
CA GLY A 133 -6.20 16.11 -2.02
C GLY A 133 -5.30 16.87 -1.04
N ASP A 134 -4.74 16.23 -0.01
CA ASP A 134 -3.81 16.89 0.92
C ASP A 134 -2.56 17.40 0.18
N PRO A 135 -2.10 18.64 0.49
CA PRO A 135 -0.87 19.16 -0.09
C PRO A 135 0.33 18.40 0.46
N VAL A 136 1.19 17.95 -0.44
CA VAL A 136 2.41 17.21 -0.09
C VAL A 136 3.64 17.90 -0.64
N ARG A 137 4.75 17.80 0.11
CA ARG A 137 6.07 18.27 -0.33
C ARG A 137 7.00 17.07 -0.47
N VAL A 138 7.61 16.95 -1.62
CA VAL A 138 8.65 15.94 -1.85
C VAL A 138 9.90 16.37 -1.08
N GLN A 139 10.31 15.56 -0.11
CA GLN A 139 11.62 15.72 0.51
C GLN A 139 12.64 14.93 -0.32
N PRO A 140 13.78 15.55 -0.67
CA PRO A 140 14.85 14.80 -1.31
C PRO A 140 15.31 13.67 -0.38
N PRO A 141 15.71 12.52 -0.92
CA PRO A 141 16.21 11.42 -0.11
C PRO A 141 17.39 11.90 0.75
N PRO A 142 17.51 11.44 1.99
CA PRO A 142 18.65 11.77 2.82
C PRO A 142 19.92 11.34 2.08
N LYS A 143 20.85 12.26 1.89
CA LYS A 143 22.18 11.93 1.36
C LYS A 143 22.82 10.97 2.33
N THR A 144 22.93 9.71 1.97
CA THR A 144 23.74 8.74 2.68
C THR A 144 25.20 9.16 2.50
N SER A 145 25.77 9.68 3.56
CA SER A 145 27.23 9.89 3.64
C SER A 145 27.90 8.58 3.94
#